data_87e53e06cb94ad4bd8a8db72658f9500
#
_entry.id   87e53e06cb94ad4bd8a8db72658f9500
#
_cell.length_a   1.000
_cell.length_b   1.000
_cell.length_c   1.000
_cell.angle_alpha   90.00
_cell.angle_beta   90.00
_cell.angle_gamma   90.00
#
_symmetry.space_group_name_H-M   'P 1'
#
loop_
_entity.id
_entity.type
_entity.pdbx_description
1 polymer ?
#
loop_
_entity_poly.entity_id
_entity_poly.type
_entity_poly.pdbx_seq_one_letter_code
_entity_poly.pdbx_strand_id
1 'polypeptide(L)'
;MSYSYQFLEEVAVADLAFDAAGDSLQELFQGATNAVIDALANPATIGSTWMQVVDREEADPAALLFDWLSDLAYWKDAAGVVFSKADVTLRQEQSGLWKLQAVLYGEPVNPSTQELRADVKGVTKHLYRVSEQNGRWAARVVLDV
;
A
#
# COMPACT_ATOMS: atom_id res chain seq x y z
N MET A 1 8.67 -15.74 -7.88
CA MET A 1 8.09 -14.40 -7.70
C MET A 1 8.38 -13.94 -6.31
N SER A 2 8.89 -12.73 -6.18
CA SER A 2 9.23 -12.23 -4.87
C SER A 2 9.01 -10.73 -4.77
N TYR A 3 8.55 -10.32 -3.62
CA TYR A 3 8.56 -8.94 -3.20
C TYR A 3 9.14 -8.87 -1.79
N SER A 4 9.52 -7.68 -1.37
CA SER A 4 9.98 -7.43 -0.01
C SER A 4 9.65 -6.00 0.37
N TYR A 5 9.60 -5.75 1.67
CA TYR A 5 9.55 -4.39 2.20
C TYR A 5 10.27 -4.37 3.54
N GLN A 6 10.72 -3.18 3.91
CA GLN A 6 11.45 -2.98 5.15
C GLN A 6 11.15 -1.57 5.67
N PHE A 7 10.76 -1.48 6.93
CA PHE A 7 10.57 -0.20 7.59
C PHE A 7 11.91 0.43 7.95
N LEU A 8 11.98 1.76 7.83
CA LEU A 8 13.20 2.55 8.02
C LEU A 8 13.04 3.41 9.27
N GLU A 9 13.95 3.27 10.21
CA GLU A 9 13.85 3.97 11.50
C GLU A 9 14.39 5.40 11.47
N GLU A 10 15.31 5.71 10.56
CA GLU A 10 16.08 6.95 10.63
C GLU A 10 15.80 7.93 9.49
N VAL A 11 14.79 7.66 8.63
CA VAL A 11 14.53 8.51 7.47
C VAL A 11 13.63 9.70 7.83
N ALA A 12 12.75 9.53 8.82
CA ALA A 12 11.82 10.57 9.24
C ALA A 12 11.59 10.49 10.75
N VAL A 13 11.57 11.65 11.40
CA VAL A 13 11.49 11.73 12.86
C VAL A 13 10.08 11.46 13.39
N ALA A 14 9.05 11.91 12.65
CA ALA A 14 7.65 11.83 13.10
C ALA A 14 6.79 10.99 12.16
N ASP A 15 7.38 10.40 11.13
CA ASP A 15 6.67 9.62 10.12
C ASP A 15 7.18 8.18 10.12
N LEU A 16 6.45 7.33 9.40
CA LEU A 16 6.83 5.94 9.22
C LEU A 16 7.24 5.75 7.76
N ALA A 17 8.44 5.24 7.53
CA ALA A 17 8.96 5.04 6.19
C ALA A 17 9.26 3.58 5.92
N PHE A 18 9.11 3.15 4.65
CA PHE A 18 9.52 1.81 4.24
C PHE A 18 10.09 1.82 2.84
N ASP A 19 10.93 0.82 2.56
CA ASP A 19 11.35 0.45 1.22
C ASP A 19 10.64 -0.83 0.82
N ALA A 20 10.18 -0.90 -0.44
CA ALA A 20 9.60 -2.09 -1.02
C ALA A 20 10.33 -2.41 -2.33
N ALA A 21 10.34 -3.67 -2.70
CA ALA A 21 10.96 -4.11 -3.94
C ALA A 21 10.21 -5.31 -4.52
N GLY A 22 10.35 -5.51 -5.82
CA GLY A 22 9.73 -6.64 -6.50
C GLY A 22 10.42 -6.93 -7.83
N ASP A 23 10.27 -8.15 -8.31
CA ASP A 23 10.83 -8.56 -9.59
C ASP A 23 9.96 -8.11 -10.77
N SER A 24 8.80 -7.55 -10.47
CA SER A 24 7.89 -6.93 -11.44
C SER A 24 7.19 -5.76 -10.76
N LEU A 25 6.57 -4.91 -11.57
CA LEU A 25 5.76 -3.82 -11.02
C LEU A 25 4.57 -4.35 -10.23
N GLN A 26 3.96 -5.44 -10.70
CA GLN A 26 2.89 -6.13 -9.97
C GLN A 26 3.33 -6.53 -8.56
N GLU A 27 4.53 -7.10 -8.44
CA GLU A 27 5.06 -7.52 -7.14
C GLU A 27 5.43 -6.34 -6.25
N LEU A 28 5.98 -5.26 -6.84
CA LEU A 28 6.25 -4.04 -6.08
C LEU A 28 4.96 -3.49 -5.47
N PHE A 29 3.89 -3.41 -6.27
CA PHE A 29 2.60 -2.89 -5.78
C PHE A 29 2.05 -3.75 -4.66
N GLN A 30 2.12 -5.07 -4.81
CA GLN A 30 1.63 -5.98 -3.76
C GLN A 30 2.45 -5.83 -2.48
N GLY A 31 3.78 -5.74 -2.60
CA GLY A 31 4.67 -5.56 -1.44
C GLY A 31 4.43 -4.24 -0.72
N ALA A 32 4.32 -3.15 -1.46
CA ALA A 32 4.03 -1.83 -0.88
C ALA A 32 2.64 -1.80 -0.21
N THR A 33 1.65 -2.45 -0.84
CA THR A 33 0.30 -2.58 -0.28
C THR A 33 0.34 -3.31 1.06
N ASN A 34 1.04 -4.44 1.10
CA ASN A 34 1.16 -5.23 2.32
C ASN A 34 1.91 -4.48 3.42
N ALA A 35 2.88 -3.63 3.06
CA ALA A 35 3.57 -2.80 4.04
C ALA A 35 2.62 -1.79 4.70
N VAL A 36 1.75 -1.14 3.93
CA VAL A 36 0.78 -0.20 4.49
C VAL A 36 -0.23 -0.92 5.37
N ILE A 37 -0.73 -2.07 4.91
CA ILE A 37 -1.66 -2.90 5.70
C ILE A 37 -1.01 -3.26 7.04
N ASP A 38 0.24 -3.71 7.00
CA ASP A 38 0.99 -4.12 8.19
C ASP A 38 1.28 -2.94 9.13
N ALA A 39 1.48 -1.75 8.57
CA ALA A 39 1.67 -0.54 9.37
C ALA A 39 0.43 -0.17 10.17
N LEU A 40 -0.76 -0.44 9.65
CA LEU A 40 -2.03 -0.11 10.31
C LEU A 40 -2.37 -1.08 11.44
N ALA A 41 -2.17 -2.37 11.23
CA ALA A 41 -2.54 -3.42 12.19
C ALA A 41 -1.90 -4.74 11.79
N ASN A 42 -1.82 -5.68 12.71
CA ASN A 42 -1.44 -7.05 12.38
C ASN A 42 -2.58 -7.70 11.57
N PRO A 43 -2.39 -7.97 10.26
CA PRO A 43 -3.48 -8.44 9.41
C PRO A 43 -4.03 -9.80 9.82
N ALA A 44 -3.24 -10.62 10.53
CA ALA A 44 -3.71 -11.90 11.04
C ALA A 44 -4.81 -11.75 12.09
N THR A 45 -4.94 -10.57 12.70
CA THR A 45 -5.96 -10.28 13.71
C THR A 45 -7.20 -9.60 13.12
N ILE A 46 -7.24 -9.37 11.80
CA ILE A 46 -8.30 -8.63 11.14
C ILE A 46 -9.17 -9.60 10.34
N GLY A 47 -10.48 -9.53 10.53
CA GLY A 47 -11.43 -10.29 9.73
C GLY A 47 -11.70 -9.65 8.37
N SER A 48 -12.55 -10.30 7.58
CA SER A 48 -12.85 -9.88 6.20
C SER A 48 -14.35 -9.67 6.00
N THR A 49 -15.00 -9.02 6.95
CA THR A 49 -16.45 -8.74 6.88
C THR A 49 -16.77 -7.53 6.01
N TRP A 50 -15.78 -6.69 5.71
CA TRP A 50 -15.90 -5.52 4.87
C TRP A 50 -15.06 -5.71 3.60
N MET A 51 -15.57 -5.21 2.48
CA MET A 51 -14.89 -5.33 1.19
C MET A 51 -15.11 -4.06 0.37
N GLN A 52 -14.09 -3.65 -0.38
CA GLN A 52 -14.18 -2.52 -1.29
C GLN A 52 -13.36 -2.80 -2.54
N VAL A 53 -13.98 -2.59 -3.70
CA VAL A 53 -13.29 -2.64 -5.00
C VAL A 53 -12.77 -1.25 -5.32
N VAL A 54 -11.52 -1.16 -5.79
CA VAL A 54 -10.88 0.09 -6.18
C VAL A 54 -10.31 -0.08 -7.58
N ASP A 55 -10.60 0.88 -8.45
CA ASP A 55 -10.05 0.96 -9.81
C ASP A 55 -9.30 2.27 -9.95
N ARG A 56 -8.08 2.19 -10.49
CA ARG A 56 -7.23 3.36 -10.77
C ARG A 56 -6.53 3.19 -12.09
N GLU A 57 -6.24 4.30 -12.76
CA GLU A 57 -5.41 4.29 -13.97
C GLU A 57 -4.52 5.51 -14.02
N GLU A 58 -3.31 5.33 -14.54
CA GLU A 58 -2.30 6.37 -14.69
C GLU A 58 -1.28 5.95 -15.75
N ALA A 59 -0.73 6.93 -16.45
CA ALA A 59 0.38 6.67 -17.37
C ALA A 59 1.69 6.41 -16.61
N ASP A 60 1.88 7.03 -15.46
CA ASP A 60 3.10 6.92 -14.66
C ASP A 60 2.90 5.94 -13.51
N PRO A 61 3.67 4.83 -13.46
CA PRO A 61 3.56 3.87 -12.35
C PRO A 61 3.79 4.47 -10.97
N ALA A 62 4.70 5.46 -10.86
CA ALA A 62 4.96 6.10 -9.58
C ALA A 62 3.74 6.88 -9.08
N ALA A 63 3.05 7.58 -9.98
CA ALA A 63 1.82 8.29 -9.64
C ALA A 63 0.71 7.30 -9.28
N LEU A 64 0.61 6.18 -10.01
CA LEU A 64 -0.40 5.16 -9.75
C LEU A 64 -0.21 4.54 -8.36
N LEU A 65 1.03 4.20 -8.01
CA LEU A 65 1.31 3.64 -6.69
C LEU A 65 0.97 4.63 -5.58
N PHE A 66 1.34 5.90 -5.76
CA PHE A 66 1.04 6.95 -4.78
C PHE A 66 -0.46 7.07 -4.55
N ASP A 67 -1.24 7.13 -5.64
CA ASP A 67 -2.69 7.26 -5.58
C ASP A 67 -3.34 6.04 -4.91
N TRP A 68 -2.86 4.85 -5.27
CA TRP A 68 -3.38 3.61 -4.69
C TRP A 68 -3.09 3.49 -3.19
N LEU A 69 -1.86 3.78 -2.77
CA LEU A 69 -1.54 3.74 -1.34
C LEU A 69 -2.31 4.81 -0.56
N SER A 70 -2.58 5.95 -1.18
CA SER A 70 -3.42 6.99 -0.59
C SER A 70 -4.87 6.53 -0.43
N ASP A 71 -5.36 5.67 -1.33
CA ASP A 71 -6.69 5.07 -1.21
C ASP A 71 -6.80 4.21 0.04
N LEU A 72 -5.74 3.51 0.43
CA LEU A 72 -5.75 2.72 1.66
C LEU A 72 -6.01 3.59 2.89
N ALA A 73 -5.32 4.72 2.98
CA ALA A 73 -5.53 5.67 4.07
C ALA A 73 -6.95 6.27 4.01
N TYR A 74 -7.42 6.57 2.81
CA TYR A 74 -8.77 7.11 2.62
C TYR A 74 -9.85 6.15 3.13
N TRP A 75 -9.80 4.88 2.70
CA TRP A 75 -10.83 3.90 3.08
C TRP A 75 -10.75 3.54 4.56
N LYS A 76 -9.54 3.51 5.12
CA LYS A 76 -9.38 3.33 6.57
C LYS A 76 -10.17 4.39 7.33
N ASP A 77 -10.08 5.65 6.93
CA ASP A 77 -10.79 6.74 7.60
C ASP A 77 -12.27 6.79 7.21
N ALA A 78 -12.58 6.70 5.91
CA ALA A 78 -13.94 6.85 5.42
C ALA A 78 -14.86 5.72 5.89
N ALA A 79 -14.36 4.50 5.94
CA ALA A 79 -15.14 3.34 6.37
C ALA A 79 -14.87 2.92 7.82
N GLY A 80 -13.85 3.50 8.47
CA GLY A 80 -13.50 3.15 9.84
C GLY A 80 -13.02 1.72 9.98
N VAL A 81 -12.20 1.25 9.02
CA VAL A 81 -11.77 -0.15 8.95
C VAL A 81 -10.25 -0.26 9.00
N VAL A 82 -9.78 -1.46 9.31
CA VAL A 82 -8.41 -1.91 9.07
C VAL A 82 -8.49 -3.15 8.18
N PHE A 83 -7.38 -3.49 7.54
CA PHE A 83 -7.41 -4.45 6.44
C PHE A 83 -6.79 -5.79 6.83
N SER A 84 -7.40 -6.87 6.36
CA SER A 84 -6.84 -8.22 6.46
C SER A 84 -5.96 -8.56 5.27
N LYS A 85 -6.32 -8.06 4.09
CA LYS A 85 -5.55 -8.26 2.86
C LYS A 85 -6.08 -7.35 1.75
N ALA A 86 -5.29 -7.26 0.68
CA ALA A 86 -5.73 -6.67 -0.58
C ALA A 86 -5.24 -7.53 -1.74
N ASP A 87 -6.13 -7.82 -2.67
CA ASP A 87 -5.78 -8.48 -3.92
C ASP A 87 -5.58 -7.39 -4.97
N VAL A 88 -4.35 -7.23 -5.45
CA VAL A 88 -3.98 -6.17 -6.39
C VAL A 88 -3.67 -6.79 -7.75
N THR A 89 -4.31 -6.30 -8.79
CA THR A 89 -4.02 -6.69 -10.17
C THR A 89 -3.63 -5.46 -10.95
N LEU A 90 -2.47 -5.53 -11.60
CA LEU A 90 -1.92 -4.43 -12.38
C LEU A 90 -1.71 -4.91 -13.81
N ARG A 91 -2.13 -4.08 -14.79
CA ARG A 91 -1.89 -4.38 -16.20
C ARG A 91 -1.60 -3.11 -16.97
N GLN A 92 -0.86 -3.25 -18.07
CA GLN A 92 -0.56 -2.15 -18.96
C GLN A 92 -1.37 -2.30 -20.25
N GLU A 93 -2.06 -1.24 -20.64
CA GLU A 93 -2.78 -1.19 -21.91
C GLU A 93 -1.82 -0.93 -23.08
N GLN A 94 -2.27 -1.19 -24.31
CA GLN A 94 -1.44 -0.92 -25.50
C GLN A 94 -1.04 0.55 -25.62
N SER A 95 -1.86 1.46 -25.10
CA SER A 95 -1.57 2.89 -25.07
C SER A 95 -0.42 3.27 -24.11
N GLY A 96 0.03 2.34 -23.27
CA GLY A 96 1.00 2.60 -22.21
C GLY A 96 0.36 2.93 -20.88
N LEU A 97 -0.95 3.12 -20.83
CA LEU A 97 -1.67 3.42 -19.60
C LEU A 97 -1.67 2.20 -18.68
N TRP A 98 -1.32 2.42 -17.43
CA TRP A 98 -1.37 1.39 -16.41
C TRP A 98 -2.73 1.40 -15.72
N LYS A 99 -3.32 0.23 -15.54
CA LYS A 99 -4.58 0.06 -14.83
C LYS A 99 -4.38 -0.83 -13.62
N LEU A 100 -4.91 -0.37 -12.49
CA LEU A 100 -4.92 -1.12 -11.24
C LEU A 100 -6.36 -1.45 -10.90
N GLN A 101 -6.61 -2.71 -10.57
CA GLN A 101 -7.85 -3.16 -9.96
C GLN A 101 -7.50 -3.87 -8.66
N ALA A 102 -8.14 -3.47 -7.58
CA ALA A 102 -7.87 -4.06 -6.28
C ALA A 102 -9.16 -4.37 -5.55
N VAL A 103 -9.10 -5.39 -4.69
CA VAL A 103 -10.16 -5.68 -3.75
C VAL A 103 -9.55 -5.61 -2.36
N LEU A 104 -10.06 -4.71 -1.54
CA LEU A 104 -9.68 -4.56 -0.14
C LEU A 104 -10.62 -5.39 0.72
N TYR A 105 -10.05 -6.11 1.68
CA TYR A 105 -10.79 -6.85 2.69
C TYR A 105 -10.38 -6.38 4.07
N GLY A 106 -11.35 -6.26 4.96
CA GLY A 106 -11.09 -5.81 6.32
C GLY A 106 -12.32 -5.92 7.21
N GLU A 107 -12.25 -5.25 8.34
CA GLU A 107 -13.37 -5.15 9.27
C GLU A 107 -13.30 -3.84 10.03
N PRO A 108 -14.41 -3.38 10.63
CA PRO A 108 -14.40 -2.19 11.47
C PRO A 108 -13.35 -2.27 12.58
N VAL A 109 -12.74 -1.13 12.89
CA VAL A 109 -11.75 -1.03 13.96
C VAL A 109 -12.35 -1.51 15.28
N ASN A 110 -11.65 -2.44 15.94
CA ASN A 110 -12.05 -2.95 17.25
C ASN A 110 -10.79 -3.26 18.07
N PRO A 111 -10.38 -2.33 18.94
CA PRO A 111 -9.15 -2.51 19.72
C PRO A 111 -9.16 -3.74 20.63
N SER A 112 -10.33 -4.28 20.96
CA SER A 112 -10.46 -5.43 21.85
C SER A 112 -10.03 -6.75 21.21
N THR A 113 -10.12 -6.85 19.88
CA THR A 113 -9.86 -8.10 19.14
C THR A 113 -8.74 -7.99 18.14
N GLN A 114 -8.24 -6.78 17.88
CA GLN A 114 -7.26 -6.51 16.83
C GLN A 114 -5.97 -5.97 17.44
N GLU A 115 -4.86 -6.33 16.81
CA GLU A 115 -3.56 -5.74 17.14
C GLU A 115 -3.35 -4.52 16.27
N LEU A 116 -3.82 -3.36 16.72
CA LEU A 116 -3.67 -2.09 16.03
C LEU A 116 -2.24 -1.55 16.21
N ARG A 117 -1.75 -0.85 15.20
CA ARG A 117 -0.40 -0.29 15.17
C ARG A 117 -0.47 1.22 14.93
N ALA A 118 0.00 1.70 13.79
CA ALA A 118 0.01 3.13 13.50
C ALA A 118 -1.31 3.61 12.91
N ASP A 119 -1.66 4.88 13.17
CA ASP A 119 -2.76 5.54 12.50
C ASP A 119 -2.20 6.27 11.27
N VAL A 120 -2.23 5.62 10.13
CA VAL A 120 -1.72 6.18 8.88
C VAL A 120 -2.73 7.18 8.32
N LYS A 121 -2.35 8.45 8.30
CA LYS A 121 -3.21 9.55 7.82
C LYS A 121 -3.11 9.76 6.32
N GLY A 122 -1.98 9.41 5.73
CA GLY A 122 -1.77 9.58 4.30
C GLY A 122 -0.37 9.17 3.89
N VAL A 123 -0.11 9.32 2.58
CA VAL A 123 1.20 9.12 1.99
C VAL A 123 1.78 10.50 1.64
N THR A 124 3.03 10.74 1.99
CA THR A 124 3.66 12.03 1.68
C THR A 124 4.54 11.93 0.44
N LYS A 125 4.74 13.06 -0.25
CA LYS A 125 5.67 13.14 -1.37
C LYS A 125 7.13 13.22 -0.91
N HIS A 126 7.36 13.49 0.36
CA HIS A 126 8.71 13.59 0.91
C HIS A 126 9.45 12.26 0.75
N LEU A 127 10.59 12.28 0.08
CA LEU A 127 11.42 11.12 -0.21
C LEU A 127 10.72 10.01 -1.02
N TYR A 128 9.52 10.28 -1.54
CA TYR A 128 8.81 9.30 -2.36
C TYR A 128 9.52 9.08 -3.69
N ARG A 129 9.77 7.83 -4.04
CA ARG A 129 10.32 7.49 -5.34
C ARG A 129 9.99 6.05 -5.72
N VAL A 130 9.88 5.83 -7.02
CA VAL A 130 9.77 4.51 -7.62
C VAL A 130 10.83 4.43 -8.71
N SER A 131 11.61 3.37 -8.73
CA SER A 131 12.69 3.19 -9.70
C SER A 131 12.77 1.76 -10.18
N GLU A 132 13.31 1.57 -11.37
CA GLU A 132 13.59 0.26 -11.94
C GLU A 132 15.06 0.18 -12.28
N GLN A 133 15.69 -0.96 -11.98
CA GLN A 133 17.05 -1.24 -12.35
C GLN A 133 17.18 -2.73 -12.66
N ASN A 134 17.57 -3.05 -13.90
CA ASN A 134 17.77 -4.43 -14.36
C ASN A 134 16.51 -5.30 -14.17
N GLY A 135 15.33 -4.74 -14.44
CA GLY A 135 14.06 -5.44 -14.30
C GLY A 135 13.53 -5.52 -12.88
N ARG A 136 14.29 -5.04 -11.89
CA ARG A 136 13.87 -5.04 -10.50
C ARG A 136 13.33 -3.66 -10.13
N TRP A 137 12.15 -3.66 -9.55
CA TRP A 137 11.47 -2.43 -9.14
C TRP A 137 11.68 -2.18 -7.65
N ALA A 138 11.80 -0.91 -7.29
CA ALA A 138 11.94 -0.49 -5.90
C ALA A 138 11.16 0.81 -5.65
N ALA A 139 10.67 0.96 -4.43
CA ALA A 139 9.98 2.18 -4.01
C ALA A 139 10.38 2.54 -2.59
N ARG A 140 10.49 3.84 -2.33
CA ARG A 140 10.59 4.40 -0.98
C ARG A 140 9.33 5.20 -0.71
N VAL A 141 8.69 4.93 0.41
CA VAL A 141 7.41 5.52 0.78
C VAL A 141 7.50 6.03 2.21
N VAL A 142 7.03 7.25 2.43
CA VAL A 142 6.92 7.84 3.76
C VAL A 142 5.44 8.07 4.06
N LEU A 143 4.99 7.51 5.17
CA LEU A 143 3.62 7.58 5.63
C LEU A 143 3.49 8.65 6.72
N ASP A 144 2.48 9.49 6.61
CA ASP A 144 2.11 10.45 7.64
C ASP A 144 1.30 9.72 8.72
N VAL A 145 1.81 9.71 9.92
CA VAL A 145 1.18 9.01 11.05
C VAL A 145 0.84 9.93 12.21
#